data_8f39ef0e5f83134d53d7eebd7bb8d9a1
#
_entry.id   8f39ef0e5f83134d53d7eebd7bb8d9a1
#
_cell.length_a   1.000
_cell.length_b   1.000
_cell.length_c   1.000
_cell.angle_alpha   90.00
_cell.angle_beta   90.00
_cell.angle_gamma   90.00
#
_symmetry.space_group_name_H-M   'P 1'
#
loop_
_entity.id
_entity.type
_entity.pdbx_description
1 polymer ?
#
loop_
_entity_poly.entity_id
_entity_poly.type
_entity_poly.pdbx_seq_one_letter_code
_entity_poly.pdbx_strand_id
1 'polypeptide(L)'
;MPVHHSCFKNPFEENFQDIIWKNDLPFSNKYQDRFFQDDAISEITNIFIEPNQLLKRIKNASQICIGEVGFGLGLNFFVTAKFWLDNNKNPNSYNLEYLAIDEAFPTKAQVQKVIKNFPELKEICHVFLKSYDLSHNDIQRIYFPSLKIRLTLIQNDVESGLKNLLGLNNNQIDAWYLDGFDPSKNKSMWRNSVFQYINFLSAKNATFGTFTSAGFVKRGLEKFGFEVNKVKGFGKKRHKLIGSKSFGASHASTKRNKKKKIGIIGTGIAACSVAYAAVQNGSDVEMFESAESI
;
A
#
# COMPACT_ATOMS: atom_id res chain seq x y z
N MET A 1 35.06 13.80 -36.01
CA MET A 1 34.30 14.40 -34.89
C MET A 1 33.60 13.28 -34.19
N PRO A 2 33.86 13.02 -32.91
CA PRO A 2 33.13 11.97 -32.19
C PRO A 2 31.72 12.47 -31.84
N VAL A 3 30.75 11.68 -32.21
CA VAL A 3 29.33 11.90 -31.87
C VAL A 3 29.19 11.64 -30.35
N HIS A 4 28.94 12.70 -29.59
CA HIS A 4 28.54 12.58 -28.21
C HIS A 4 27.17 11.90 -28.17
N HIS A 5 27.11 10.62 -27.81
CA HIS A 5 25.90 10.01 -27.30
C HIS A 5 25.58 10.66 -25.96
N SER A 6 24.70 11.65 -25.99
CA SER A 6 24.01 12.09 -24.79
C SER A 6 23.16 10.89 -24.29
N CYS A 7 23.67 10.23 -23.27
CA CYS A 7 22.91 9.22 -22.55
C CYS A 7 21.65 9.92 -22.01
N PHE A 8 20.48 9.67 -22.61
CA PHE A 8 19.22 10.04 -22.02
C PHE A 8 19.11 9.29 -20.70
N LYS A 9 19.40 9.96 -19.60
CA LYS A 9 19.11 9.43 -18.27
C LYS A 9 17.61 9.19 -18.22
N ASN A 10 17.22 7.96 -17.92
CA ASN A 10 15.83 7.61 -17.69
C ASN A 10 15.35 8.45 -16.47
N PRO A 11 14.40 9.39 -16.62
CA PRO A 11 13.96 10.24 -15.53
C PRO A 11 13.37 9.46 -14.34
N PHE A 12 13.07 8.16 -14.52
CA PHE A 12 12.55 7.27 -13.49
C PHE A 12 13.63 6.54 -12.67
N GLU A 13 14.91 6.53 -13.12
CA GLU A 13 16.01 6.03 -12.31
C GLU A 13 16.44 7.03 -11.23
N GLU A 14 16.01 8.30 -11.31
CA GLU A 14 16.42 9.35 -10.37
C GLU A 14 15.70 9.26 -9.00
N ASN A 15 14.55 8.58 -8.91
CA ASN A 15 13.68 8.67 -7.74
C ASN A 15 14.17 7.91 -6.50
N PHE A 16 15.08 6.93 -6.62
CA PHE A 16 15.69 6.20 -5.50
C PHE A 16 17.21 6.30 -5.45
N GLN A 17 17.82 7.23 -6.18
CA GLN A 17 19.28 7.38 -6.22
C GLN A 17 19.90 7.81 -4.87
N ASP A 18 19.12 8.26 -3.91
CA ASP A 18 19.59 8.68 -2.61
C ASP A 18 19.61 7.55 -1.56
N ILE A 19 19.39 6.29 -1.96
CA ILE A 19 19.52 5.15 -1.06
C ILE A 19 20.99 4.78 -0.90
N ILE A 20 21.47 4.88 0.32
CA ILE A 20 22.78 4.40 0.73
C ILE A 20 22.60 3.10 1.52
N TRP A 21 23.42 2.10 1.20
CA TRP A 21 23.44 0.83 1.93
C TRP A 21 24.53 0.88 3.01
N LYS A 22 24.10 0.79 4.27
CA LYS A 22 25.02 0.75 5.43
C LYS A 22 24.86 -0.59 6.12
N ASN A 23 25.89 -1.45 6.10
CA ASN A 23 25.82 -2.81 6.65
C ASN A 23 24.60 -3.60 6.14
N ASP A 24 24.40 -3.58 4.81
CA ASP A 24 23.26 -4.19 4.10
C ASP A 24 21.87 -3.66 4.48
N LEU A 25 21.78 -2.62 5.29
CA LEU A 25 20.53 -1.92 5.58
C LEU A 25 20.38 -0.66 4.72
N PRO A 26 19.19 -0.41 4.18
CA PRO A 26 18.93 0.78 3.38
C PRO A 26 18.77 2.03 4.26
N PHE A 27 19.38 3.12 3.80
CA PHE A 27 19.36 4.40 4.46
C PHE A 27 19.08 5.50 3.44
N SER A 28 18.11 6.38 3.71
CA SER A 28 17.86 7.53 2.86
C SER A 28 18.87 8.64 3.12
N ASN A 29 19.58 9.03 2.07
CA ASN A 29 20.47 10.19 2.16
C ASN A 29 19.69 11.51 2.19
N LYS A 30 18.56 11.59 1.47
CA LYS A 30 17.69 12.76 1.45
C LYS A 30 17.13 13.09 2.83
N TYR A 31 16.63 12.08 3.53
CA TYR A 31 15.97 12.27 4.82
C TYR A 31 16.87 11.93 6.02
N GLN A 32 18.11 11.47 5.80
CA GLN A 32 19.07 11.08 6.83
C GLN A 32 18.42 10.12 7.85
N ASP A 33 17.69 9.11 7.34
CA ASP A 33 16.92 8.16 8.14
C ASP A 33 16.99 6.75 7.56
N ARG A 34 16.68 5.75 8.38
CA ARG A 34 16.60 4.34 7.97
C ARG A 34 15.22 4.03 7.43
N PHE A 35 15.14 3.13 6.45
CA PHE A 35 13.86 2.62 5.97
C PHE A 35 13.20 1.67 6.97
N PHE A 36 13.99 0.89 7.71
CA PHE A 36 13.51 -0.03 8.74
C PHE A 36 14.61 -0.38 9.74
N GLN A 37 14.25 -1.01 10.86
CA GLN A 37 15.15 -1.48 11.90
C GLN A 37 15.60 -2.92 11.62
N ASP A 38 16.55 -3.43 12.42
CA ASP A 38 17.09 -4.79 12.27
C ASP A 38 16.00 -5.87 12.42
N ASP A 39 15.06 -5.71 13.38
CA ASP A 39 13.89 -6.59 13.57
C ASP A 39 12.63 -5.99 12.90
N ALA A 40 12.72 -5.80 11.59
CA ALA A 40 11.69 -5.09 10.84
C ALA A 40 10.33 -5.83 10.81
N ILE A 41 10.31 -7.16 10.79
CA ILE A 41 9.04 -7.93 10.77
C ILE A 41 8.28 -7.74 12.07
N SER A 42 8.96 -7.84 13.21
CA SER A 42 8.34 -7.58 14.51
C SER A 42 7.95 -6.12 14.66
N GLU A 43 8.76 -5.18 14.15
CA GLU A 43 8.43 -3.75 14.12
C GLU A 43 7.14 -3.49 13.34
N ILE A 44 7.03 -4.00 12.11
CA ILE A 44 5.86 -3.83 11.25
C ILE A 44 4.62 -4.47 11.88
N THR A 45 4.76 -5.67 12.43
CA THR A 45 3.67 -6.35 13.12
C THR A 45 3.15 -5.51 14.28
N ASN A 46 4.05 -5.01 15.11
CA ASN A 46 3.69 -4.22 16.29
C ASN A 46 3.12 -2.85 15.91
N ILE A 47 3.69 -2.15 14.91
CA ILE A 47 3.30 -0.78 14.56
C ILE A 47 2.05 -0.74 13.70
N PHE A 48 1.88 -1.70 12.78
CA PHE A 48 0.83 -1.62 11.75
C PHE A 48 -0.19 -2.75 11.81
N ILE A 49 0.23 -4.02 11.94
CA ILE A 49 -0.69 -5.16 11.86
C ILE A 49 -1.59 -5.27 13.10
N GLU A 50 -0.99 -5.27 14.29
CA GLU A 50 -1.72 -5.39 15.56
C GLU A 50 -2.66 -4.22 15.84
N PRO A 51 -2.22 -2.93 15.74
CA PRO A 51 -3.08 -1.79 15.99
C PRO A 51 -4.27 -1.71 15.03
N ASN A 52 -4.09 -2.17 13.82
CA ASN A 52 -5.14 -2.27 12.82
C ASN A 52 -6.01 -3.52 12.96
N GLN A 53 -5.78 -4.34 13.99
CA GLN A 53 -6.56 -5.55 14.27
C GLN A 53 -6.69 -6.48 13.05
N LEU A 54 -5.63 -6.61 12.26
CA LEU A 54 -5.71 -7.27 10.95
C LEU A 54 -6.18 -8.72 11.07
N LEU A 55 -5.74 -9.47 12.10
CA LEU A 55 -6.21 -10.84 12.35
C LEU A 55 -7.72 -10.92 12.55
N LYS A 56 -8.30 -10.00 13.32
CA LYS A 56 -9.74 -9.92 13.57
C LYS A 56 -10.50 -9.58 12.28
N ARG A 57 -9.95 -8.66 11.47
CA ARG A 57 -10.55 -8.27 10.20
C ARG A 57 -10.55 -9.42 9.20
N ILE A 58 -9.45 -10.17 9.07
CA ILE A 58 -9.34 -11.35 8.20
C ILE A 58 -10.40 -12.39 8.53
N LYS A 59 -10.68 -12.63 9.81
CA LYS A 59 -11.68 -13.61 10.25
C LYS A 59 -13.12 -13.18 10.00
N ASN A 60 -13.41 -11.89 10.04
CA ASN A 60 -14.78 -11.35 10.10
C ASN A 60 -15.22 -10.54 8.88
N ALA A 61 -14.28 -10.09 8.03
CA ALA A 61 -14.60 -9.28 6.88
C ALA A 61 -14.53 -10.09 5.58
N SER A 62 -15.40 -9.75 4.65
CA SER A 62 -15.37 -10.29 3.28
C SER A 62 -14.28 -9.64 2.42
N GLN A 63 -13.88 -8.42 2.75
CA GLN A 63 -12.86 -7.64 2.06
C GLN A 63 -12.21 -6.69 3.05
N ILE A 64 -10.90 -6.48 2.92
CA ILE A 64 -10.13 -5.52 3.71
C ILE A 64 -9.42 -4.59 2.74
N CYS A 65 -9.47 -3.29 3.02
CA CYS A 65 -8.72 -2.27 2.29
C CYS A 65 -7.70 -1.63 3.23
N ILE A 66 -6.42 -1.75 2.90
CA ILE A 66 -5.31 -1.11 3.59
C ILE A 66 -4.83 0.08 2.77
N GLY A 67 -4.66 1.23 3.40
CA GLY A 67 -4.01 2.40 2.83
C GLY A 67 -2.66 2.64 3.50
N GLU A 68 -1.62 2.78 2.72
CA GLU A 68 -0.28 3.09 3.19
C GLU A 68 0.18 4.45 2.63
N VAL A 69 0.75 5.25 3.48
CA VAL A 69 1.45 6.48 3.13
C VAL A 69 2.93 6.26 3.39
N GLY A 70 3.74 6.28 2.31
CA GLY A 70 5.15 5.93 2.38
C GLY A 70 5.41 4.44 2.15
N PHE A 71 5.40 3.99 0.90
CA PHE A 71 5.67 2.60 0.53
C PHE A 71 7.13 2.19 0.74
N GLY A 72 8.04 3.14 0.55
CA GLY A 72 9.48 2.92 0.69
C GLY A 72 9.98 1.77 -0.18
N LEU A 73 10.52 0.74 0.45
CA LEU A 73 11.04 -0.46 -0.23
C LEU A 73 10.02 -1.63 -0.25
N GLY A 74 8.78 -1.37 0.16
CA GLY A 74 7.67 -2.31 0.10
C GLY A 74 7.62 -3.34 1.24
N LEU A 75 8.44 -3.18 2.27
CA LEU A 75 8.54 -4.21 3.31
C LEU A 75 7.23 -4.38 4.10
N ASN A 76 6.51 -3.28 4.39
CA ASN A 76 5.18 -3.34 5.01
C ASN A 76 4.19 -4.17 4.19
N PHE A 77 4.20 -3.98 2.87
CA PHE A 77 3.39 -4.78 1.95
C PHE A 77 3.74 -6.26 2.02
N PHE A 78 5.02 -6.64 1.95
CA PHE A 78 5.44 -8.04 1.96
C PHE A 78 5.09 -8.74 3.27
N VAL A 79 5.33 -8.09 4.41
CA VAL A 79 4.97 -8.62 5.74
C VAL A 79 3.45 -8.75 5.87
N THR A 80 2.69 -7.77 5.41
CA THR A 80 1.23 -7.83 5.41
C THR A 80 0.68 -8.93 4.51
N ALA A 81 1.27 -9.11 3.32
CA ALA A 81 0.89 -10.18 2.40
C ALA A 81 1.17 -11.57 3.00
N LYS A 82 2.30 -11.73 3.66
CA LYS A 82 2.62 -12.98 4.39
C LYS A 82 1.61 -13.23 5.51
N PHE A 83 1.34 -12.22 6.33
CA PHE A 83 0.36 -12.31 7.40
C PHE A 83 -1.05 -12.64 6.89
N TRP A 84 -1.45 -12.03 5.76
CA TRP A 84 -2.71 -12.33 5.08
C TRP A 84 -2.79 -13.80 4.65
N LEU A 85 -1.79 -14.33 3.98
CA LEU A 85 -1.76 -15.71 3.50
C LEU A 85 -1.80 -16.71 4.65
N ASP A 86 -1.05 -16.47 5.70
CA ASP A 86 -0.97 -17.39 6.84
C ASP A 86 -2.29 -17.48 7.60
N ASN A 87 -3.08 -16.40 7.61
CA ASN A 87 -4.28 -16.28 8.42
C ASN A 87 -5.60 -16.36 7.64
N ASN A 88 -5.57 -16.19 6.30
CA ASN A 88 -6.75 -16.25 5.47
C ASN A 88 -7.04 -17.68 5.02
N LYS A 89 -7.80 -18.40 5.84
CA LYS A 89 -8.19 -19.80 5.56
C LYS A 89 -9.53 -19.94 4.81
N ASN A 90 -10.20 -18.81 4.49
CA ASN A 90 -11.49 -18.85 3.82
C ASN A 90 -11.32 -18.94 2.30
N PRO A 91 -11.71 -20.04 1.62
CA PRO A 91 -11.61 -20.18 0.18
C PRO A 91 -12.50 -19.18 -0.57
N ASN A 92 -13.59 -18.73 0.07
CA ASN A 92 -14.53 -17.74 -0.48
C ASN A 92 -14.17 -16.30 -0.06
N SER A 93 -13.02 -16.09 0.59
CA SER A 93 -12.60 -14.75 0.97
C SER A 93 -12.34 -13.90 -0.28
N TYR A 94 -12.74 -12.67 -0.18
CA TYR A 94 -12.42 -11.65 -1.16
C TYR A 94 -10.94 -11.26 -1.07
N ASN A 95 -10.53 -10.41 -1.99
CA ASN A 95 -9.15 -9.95 -2.05
C ASN A 95 -8.82 -8.98 -0.91
N LEU A 96 -7.57 -9.01 -0.50
CA LEU A 96 -6.94 -7.90 0.21
C LEU A 96 -6.68 -6.78 -0.81
N GLU A 97 -7.25 -5.61 -0.58
CA GLU A 97 -6.92 -4.39 -1.32
C GLU A 97 -5.80 -3.67 -0.57
N TYR A 98 -4.70 -3.41 -1.23
CA TYR A 98 -3.58 -2.66 -0.66
C TYR A 98 -3.27 -1.46 -1.55
N LEU A 99 -3.45 -0.26 -1.01
CA LEU A 99 -3.21 1.01 -1.68
C LEU A 99 -1.98 1.66 -1.06
N ALA A 100 -0.99 1.98 -1.85
CA ALA A 100 0.20 2.66 -1.36
C ALA A 100 0.50 3.92 -2.18
N ILE A 101 0.86 4.99 -1.48
CA ILE A 101 1.24 6.28 -2.07
C ILE A 101 2.68 6.56 -1.69
N ASP A 102 3.50 6.86 -2.69
CA ASP A 102 4.88 7.32 -2.49
C ASP A 102 5.32 8.21 -3.66
N GLU A 103 6.28 9.11 -3.42
CA GLU A 103 6.89 9.94 -4.47
C GLU A 103 7.69 9.07 -5.47
N ALA A 104 8.22 7.94 -5.01
CA ALA A 104 8.98 7.03 -5.82
C ALA A 104 8.84 5.57 -5.33
N PHE A 105 8.89 4.61 -6.25
CA PHE A 105 8.82 3.20 -5.94
C PHE A 105 10.17 2.50 -6.19
N PRO A 106 10.48 1.43 -5.45
CA PRO A 106 11.76 0.75 -5.56
C PRO A 106 11.94 0.06 -6.89
N THR A 107 13.16 0.02 -7.41
CA THR A 107 13.50 -0.87 -8.53
C THR A 107 13.41 -2.34 -8.11
N LYS A 108 13.24 -3.24 -9.09
CA LYS A 108 13.28 -4.69 -8.83
C LYS A 108 14.55 -5.12 -8.09
N ALA A 109 15.69 -4.54 -8.45
CA ALA A 109 16.98 -4.83 -7.83
C ALA A 109 17.02 -4.40 -6.35
N GLN A 110 16.46 -3.24 -6.03
CA GLN A 110 16.35 -2.74 -4.65
C GLN A 110 15.46 -3.65 -3.81
N VAL A 111 14.28 -4.04 -4.33
CA VAL A 111 13.41 -5.00 -3.65
C VAL A 111 14.12 -6.32 -3.40
N GLN A 112 14.77 -6.89 -4.42
CA GLN A 112 15.53 -8.13 -4.29
C GLN A 112 16.63 -8.04 -3.22
N LYS A 113 17.32 -6.89 -3.16
CA LYS A 113 18.39 -6.68 -2.18
C LYS A 113 17.83 -6.63 -0.75
N VAL A 114 16.69 -5.96 -0.53
CA VAL A 114 16.02 -5.95 0.79
C VAL A 114 15.60 -7.35 1.20
N ILE A 115 14.93 -8.07 0.31
CA ILE A 115 14.34 -9.39 0.63
C ILE A 115 15.39 -10.47 0.91
N LYS A 116 16.64 -10.28 0.50
CA LYS A 116 17.75 -11.17 0.91
C LYS A 116 17.86 -11.30 2.43
N ASN A 117 17.51 -10.26 3.18
CA ASN A 117 17.54 -10.25 4.63
C ASN A 117 16.28 -10.87 5.28
N PHE A 118 15.27 -11.25 4.49
CA PHE A 118 13.98 -11.76 4.95
C PHE A 118 13.57 -13.02 4.15
N PRO A 119 14.20 -14.18 4.43
CA PRO A 119 13.97 -15.42 3.66
C PRO A 119 12.51 -15.84 3.61
N GLU A 120 11.74 -15.59 4.68
CA GLU A 120 10.33 -15.92 4.80
C GLU A 120 9.40 -15.12 3.86
N LEU A 121 9.89 -14.02 3.29
CA LEU A 121 9.16 -13.18 2.34
C LEU A 121 9.52 -13.49 0.86
N LYS A 122 10.46 -14.40 0.63
CA LYS A 122 11.05 -14.66 -0.68
C LYS A 122 10.01 -15.10 -1.72
N GLU A 123 9.09 -15.97 -1.35
CA GLU A 123 8.06 -16.47 -2.27
C GLU A 123 7.10 -15.36 -2.71
N ILE A 124 6.66 -14.52 -1.77
CA ILE A 124 5.78 -13.40 -2.06
C ILE A 124 6.49 -12.38 -2.94
N CYS A 125 7.76 -12.11 -2.63
CA CYS A 125 8.59 -11.21 -3.45
C CYS A 125 8.73 -11.75 -4.88
N HIS A 126 8.91 -13.06 -5.06
CA HIS A 126 8.99 -13.65 -6.39
C HIS A 126 7.70 -13.44 -7.20
N VAL A 127 6.54 -13.64 -6.58
CA VAL A 127 5.24 -13.38 -7.21
C VAL A 127 5.09 -11.89 -7.55
N PHE A 128 5.47 -11.01 -6.63
CA PHE A 128 5.45 -9.56 -6.85
C PHE A 128 6.31 -9.15 -8.04
N LEU A 129 7.56 -9.57 -8.11
CA LEU A 129 8.52 -9.16 -9.12
C LEU A 129 8.16 -9.61 -10.55
N LYS A 130 7.35 -10.67 -10.69
CA LYS A 130 6.84 -11.11 -12.01
C LYS A 130 5.87 -10.11 -12.62
N SER A 131 5.08 -9.45 -11.80
CA SER A 131 4.01 -8.56 -12.26
C SER A 131 4.31 -7.07 -12.00
N TYR A 132 5.30 -6.79 -11.16
CA TYR A 132 5.73 -5.44 -10.85
C TYR A 132 6.57 -4.88 -12.00
N ASP A 133 6.15 -3.75 -12.51
CA ASP A 133 6.91 -2.99 -13.50
C ASP A 133 6.86 -1.51 -13.14
N LEU A 134 7.99 -0.84 -13.23
CA LEU A 134 8.05 0.62 -13.14
C LEU A 134 7.56 1.20 -14.47
N SER A 135 6.27 1.03 -14.74
CA SER A 135 5.65 1.66 -15.90
C SER A 135 5.55 3.18 -15.66
N HIS A 136 5.54 3.94 -16.75
CA HIS A 136 5.47 5.40 -16.76
C HIS A 136 4.11 5.96 -16.31
N ASN A 137 3.31 5.18 -15.59
CA ASN A 137 1.98 5.56 -15.14
C ASN A 137 2.01 5.99 -13.68
N ASP A 138 1.39 7.11 -13.36
CA ASP A 138 1.22 7.60 -12.00
C ASP A 138 0.45 6.63 -11.09
N ILE A 139 -0.32 5.71 -11.69
CA ILE A 139 -1.08 4.68 -10.97
C ILE A 139 -0.84 3.32 -11.61
N GLN A 140 -0.31 2.39 -10.85
CA GLN A 140 -0.17 0.99 -11.24
C GLN A 140 -1.09 0.11 -10.39
N ARG A 141 -1.89 -0.73 -11.05
CA ARG A 141 -2.73 -1.74 -10.39
C ARG A 141 -2.24 -3.12 -10.77
N ILE A 142 -1.93 -3.92 -9.76
CA ILE A 142 -1.41 -5.27 -9.92
C ILE A 142 -2.32 -6.22 -9.14
N TYR A 143 -2.82 -7.24 -9.81
CA TYR A 143 -3.55 -8.31 -9.15
C TYR A 143 -2.69 -9.57 -9.07
N PHE A 144 -2.58 -10.13 -7.87
CA PHE A 144 -1.89 -11.38 -7.60
C PHE A 144 -2.92 -12.48 -7.28
N PRO A 145 -3.40 -13.24 -8.29
CA PRO A 145 -4.46 -14.23 -8.10
C PRO A 145 -4.12 -15.29 -7.05
N SER A 146 -2.89 -15.79 -7.07
CA SER A 146 -2.40 -16.79 -6.11
C SER A 146 -2.38 -16.32 -4.66
N LEU A 147 -2.23 -15.00 -4.46
CA LEU A 147 -2.21 -14.37 -3.14
C LEU A 147 -3.59 -13.83 -2.73
N LYS A 148 -4.51 -13.70 -3.69
CA LYS A 148 -5.78 -12.96 -3.54
C LYS A 148 -5.55 -11.54 -3.02
N ILE A 149 -4.54 -10.87 -3.56
CA ILE A 149 -4.16 -9.50 -3.21
C ILE A 149 -4.24 -8.64 -4.45
N ARG A 150 -4.83 -7.45 -4.32
CA ARG A 150 -4.72 -6.37 -5.29
C ARG A 150 -3.90 -5.25 -4.68
N LEU A 151 -2.80 -4.91 -5.36
CA LEU A 151 -1.94 -3.80 -5.02
C LEU A 151 -2.19 -2.64 -5.98
N THR A 152 -2.43 -1.46 -5.44
CA THR A 152 -2.46 -0.21 -6.20
C THR A 152 -1.34 0.69 -5.70
N LEU A 153 -0.41 1.01 -6.57
CA LEU A 153 0.69 1.92 -6.32
C LEU A 153 0.36 3.27 -6.97
N ILE A 154 0.46 4.35 -6.22
CA ILE A 154 0.19 5.71 -6.68
C ILE A 154 1.46 6.52 -6.50
N GLN A 155 2.12 6.83 -7.63
CA GLN A 155 3.34 7.62 -7.63
C GLN A 155 2.99 9.10 -7.63
N ASN A 156 3.03 9.69 -6.44
CA ASN A 156 2.77 11.10 -6.26
C ASN A 156 3.25 11.55 -4.87
N ASP A 157 3.33 12.86 -4.65
CA ASP A 157 3.36 13.36 -3.29
C ASP A 157 2.08 12.94 -2.55
N VAL A 158 2.20 12.75 -1.25
CA VAL A 158 1.11 12.17 -0.43
C VAL A 158 -0.19 12.97 -0.52
N GLU A 159 -0.12 14.31 -0.51
CA GLU A 159 -1.31 15.16 -0.53
C GLU A 159 -2.05 15.02 -1.88
N SER A 160 -1.34 15.11 -2.98
CA SER A 160 -1.88 14.94 -4.32
C SER A 160 -2.38 13.52 -4.57
N GLY A 161 -1.64 12.51 -4.13
CA GLY A 161 -2.04 11.11 -4.24
C GLY A 161 -3.35 10.80 -3.49
N LEU A 162 -3.50 11.28 -2.26
CA LEU A 162 -4.73 11.14 -1.48
C LEU A 162 -5.90 11.89 -2.11
N LYS A 163 -5.66 13.09 -2.64
CA LYS A 163 -6.68 13.88 -3.36
C LYS A 163 -7.17 13.17 -4.60
N ASN A 164 -6.27 12.57 -5.38
CA ASN A 164 -6.62 11.80 -6.56
C ASN A 164 -7.47 10.56 -6.21
N LEU A 165 -7.20 9.91 -5.08
CA LEU A 165 -8.01 8.80 -4.59
C LEU A 165 -9.46 9.20 -4.32
N LEU A 166 -9.74 10.42 -3.86
CA LEU A 166 -11.12 10.88 -3.66
C LEU A 166 -11.93 10.89 -4.96
N GLY A 167 -11.31 11.23 -6.08
CA GLY A 167 -11.94 11.23 -7.41
C GLY A 167 -12.18 9.84 -8.00
N LEU A 168 -11.41 8.85 -7.57
CA LEU A 168 -11.46 7.48 -8.11
C LEU A 168 -12.42 6.56 -7.33
N ASN A 169 -13.09 7.04 -6.25
CA ASN A 169 -13.35 6.16 -5.16
C ASN A 169 -14.76 5.81 -4.80
N ASN A 170 -14.90 4.47 -4.65
CA ASN A 170 -15.88 3.80 -3.82
C ASN A 170 -15.23 2.91 -2.72
N ASN A 171 -13.93 2.92 -2.55
CA ASN A 171 -13.27 2.05 -1.58
C ASN A 171 -12.89 2.83 -0.33
N GLN A 172 -13.59 2.58 0.75
CA GLN A 172 -13.23 3.12 2.05
C GLN A 172 -12.10 2.29 2.65
N ILE A 173 -11.06 2.95 3.14
CA ILE A 173 -9.89 2.32 3.73
C ILE A 173 -10.21 1.93 5.17
N ASP A 174 -9.96 0.66 5.50
CA ASP A 174 -10.23 0.09 6.83
C ASP A 174 -9.08 0.24 7.80
N ALA A 175 -7.87 0.22 7.26
CA ALA A 175 -6.65 0.22 8.05
C ALA A 175 -5.60 1.12 7.39
N TRP A 176 -5.08 2.08 8.16
CA TRP A 176 -4.04 2.97 7.68
C TRP A 176 -2.68 2.61 8.26
N TYR A 177 -1.71 2.52 7.39
CA TYR A 177 -0.29 2.48 7.73
C TYR A 177 0.27 3.87 7.45
N LEU A 178 0.40 4.68 8.50
CA LEU A 178 0.95 6.02 8.39
C LEU A 178 2.46 5.92 8.62
N ASP A 179 3.14 5.50 7.55
CA ASP A 179 4.58 5.32 7.52
C ASP A 179 5.25 6.45 6.74
N GLY A 180 6.57 6.54 6.88
CA GLY A 180 7.39 7.54 6.26
C GLY A 180 8.56 7.91 7.13
N PHE A 181 9.33 8.89 6.69
CA PHE A 181 10.47 9.38 7.48
C PHE A 181 10.01 10.25 8.65
N ASP A 182 10.92 10.42 9.62
CA ASP A 182 10.67 11.21 10.83
C ASP A 182 9.95 12.53 10.50
N PRO A 183 8.84 12.87 11.20
CA PRO A 183 8.07 14.08 10.94
C PRO A 183 8.86 15.39 11.02
N SER A 184 9.98 15.41 11.73
CA SER A 184 10.89 16.55 11.76
C SER A 184 11.69 16.70 10.46
N LYS A 185 11.90 15.60 9.74
CA LYS A 185 12.70 15.52 8.51
C LYS A 185 11.84 15.60 7.25
N ASN A 186 10.65 15.03 7.28
CA ASN A 186 9.69 15.04 6.16
C ASN A 186 8.34 15.62 6.59
N LYS A 187 8.26 16.95 6.66
CA LYS A 187 7.04 17.65 7.12
C LYS A 187 5.88 17.57 6.13
N SER A 188 6.14 17.35 4.85
CA SER A 188 5.11 17.35 3.81
C SER A 188 4.09 16.22 4.00
N MET A 189 4.52 15.06 4.47
CA MET A 189 3.64 13.91 4.74
C MET A 189 2.72 14.10 5.95
N TRP A 190 2.99 15.07 6.82
CA TRP A 190 2.32 15.22 8.11
C TRP A 190 1.55 16.54 8.22
N ARG A 191 1.07 17.06 7.07
CA ARG A 191 0.25 18.28 7.00
C ARG A 191 -1.19 18.01 7.40
N ASN A 192 -1.88 19.03 7.83
CA ASN A 192 -3.30 18.96 8.17
C ASN A 192 -4.18 18.49 7.00
N SER A 193 -3.89 18.90 5.78
CA SER A 193 -4.57 18.45 4.56
C SER A 193 -4.46 16.94 4.37
N VAL A 194 -3.30 16.36 4.64
CA VAL A 194 -3.09 14.90 4.59
C VAL A 194 -4.02 14.18 5.58
N PHE A 195 -4.08 14.63 6.85
CA PHE A 195 -4.96 14.04 7.84
C PHE A 195 -6.44 14.19 7.49
N GLN A 196 -6.81 15.30 6.86
CA GLN A 196 -8.15 15.54 6.36
C GLN A 196 -8.53 14.54 5.26
N TYR A 197 -7.66 14.32 4.28
CA TYR A 197 -7.88 13.33 3.22
C TYR A 197 -7.92 11.90 3.76
N ILE A 198 -7.05 11.56 4.68
CA ILE A 198 -7.07 10.27 5.37
C ILE A 198 -8.43 10.05 6.03
N ASN A 199 -8.98 11.04 6.73
CA ASN A 199 -10.32 10.91 7.31
C ASN A 199 -11.41 10.72 6.25
N PHE A 200 -11.41 11.49 5.16
CA PHE A 200 -12.42 11.35 4.09
C PHE A 200 -12.38 9.97 3.43
N LEU A 201 -11.20 9.41 3.22
CA LEU A 201 -10.97 8.09 2.63
C LEU A 201 -11.22 6.93 3.61
N SER A 202 -11.32 7.20 4.89
CA SER A 202 -11.46 6.18 5.94
C SER A 202 -12.87 5.60 6.02
N ALA A 203 -12.96 4.30 6.15
CA ALA A 203 -14.19 3.60 6.54
C ALA A 203 -14.66 4.02 7.94
N LYS A 204 -15.94 3.74 8.26
CA LYS A 204 -16.54 4.10 9.55
C LYS A 204 -15.78 3.60 10.79
N ASN A 205 -15.19 2.42 10.69
CA ASN A 205 -14.41 1.79 11.76
C ASN A 205 -12.94 1.66 11.38
N ALA A 206 -12.43 2.62 10.61
CA ALA A 206 -11.03 2.61 10.21
C ALA A 206 -10.13 2.80 11.42
N THR A 207 -9.00 2.10 11.39
CA THR A 207 -7.94 2.21 12.40
C THR A 207 -6.65 2.69 11.74
N PHE A 208 -5.71 3.14 12.53
CA PHE A 208 -4.38 3.46 12.03
C PHE A 208 -3.28 3.06 13.02
N GLY A 209 -2.09 2.83 12.48
CA GLY A 209 -0.86 2.75 13.23
C GLY A 209 0.21 3.65 12.62
N THR A 210 1.08 4.21 13.45
CA THR A 210 2.27 4.95 13.02
C THR A 210 3.40 4.82 14.05
N PHE A 211 4.62 4.80 13.56
CA PHE A 211 5.81 4.71 14.41
C PHE A 211 6.08 5.99 15.23
N THR A 212 5.55 7.12 14.80
CA THR A 212 5.79 8.42 15.46
C THR A 212 4.88 8.66 16.64
N SER A 213 5.36 9.41 17.61
CA SER A 213 4.56 9.93 18.73
C SER A 213 4.60 11.47 18.79
N ALA A 214 4.92 12.13 17.70
CA ALA A 214 5.02 13.58 17.62
C ALA A 214 3.68 14.25 17.97
N GLY A 215 3.73 15.23 18.87
CA GLY A 215 2.52 15.88 19.40
C GLY A 215 1.68 16.58 18.33
N PHE A 216 2.29 17.16 17.29
CA PHE A 216 1.54 17.79 16.22
C PHE A 216 0.83 16.77 15.31
N VAL A 217 1.41 15.57 15.11
CA VAL A 217 0.76 14.47 14.39
C VAL A 217 -0.48 14.00 15.17
N LYS A 218 -0.33 13.81 16.49
CA LYS A 218 -1.45 13.47 17.36
C LYS A 218 -2.58 14.49 17.22
N ARG A 219 -2.29 15.76 17.48
CA ARG A 219 -3.29 16.85 17.39
C ARG A 219 -3.90 16.99 15.99
N GLY A 220 -3.12 16.75 14.93
CA GLY A 220 -3.61 16.77 13.56
C GLY A 220 -4.64 15.68 13.30
N LEU A 221 -4.36 14.44 13.68
CA LEU A 221 -5.29 13.32 13.56
C LEU A 221 -6.56 13.53 14.41
N GLU A 222 -6.43 13.99 15.66
CA GLU A 222 -7.56 14.32 16.54
C GLU A 222 -8.45 15.41 15.94
N LYS A 223 -7.85 16.49 15.40
CA LYS A 223 -8.56 17.57 14.72
C LYS A 223 -9.44 17.08 13.58
N PHE A 224 -8.99 16.06 12.87
CA PHE A 224 -9.72 15.48 11.73
C PHE A 224 -10.48 14.19 12.06
N GLY A 225 -10.88 14.00 13.33
CA GLY A 225 -11.89 13.02 13.71
C GLY A 225 -11.36 11.62 13.98
N PHE A 226 -10.12 11.51 14.43
CA PHE A 226 -9.60 10.26 14.98
C PHE A 226 -9.47 10.33 16.49
N GLU A 227 -9.79 9.24 17.17
CA GLU A 227 -9.39 9.01 18.55
C GLU A 227 -7.96 8.48 18.54
N VAL A 228 -7.05 9.21 19.21
CA VAL A 228 -5.61 8.93 19.14
C VAL A 228 -5.03 8.55 20.49
N ASN A 229 -4.48 7.36 20.57
CA ASN A 229 -3.84 6.83 21.75
C ASN A 229 -2.32 6.80 21.59
N LYS A 230 -1.60 7.32 22.59
CA LYS A 230 -0.17 7.20 22.71
C LYS A 230 0.15 5.97 23.54
N VAL A 231 0.77 4.96 22.91
CA VAL A 231 1.09 3.69 23.52
C VAL A 231 2.58 3.40 23.48
N LYS A 232 3.01 2.33 24.14
CA LYS A 232 4.42 1.89 24.12
C LYS A 232 4.89 1.66 22.70
N GLY A 233 6.03 2.21 22.34
CA GLY A 233 6.67 2.02 21.03
C GLY A 233 7.37 0.67 20.91
N PHE A 234 8.01 0.44 19.76
CA PHE A 234 8.81 -0.75 19.49
C PHE A 234 10.30 -0.45 19.64
N GLY A 235 11.07 -1.44 20.10
CA GLY A 235 12.52 -1.35 20.26
C GLY A 235 12.94 -0.17 21.16
N LYS A 236 13.76 0.73 20.64
CA LYS A 236 14.26 1.91 21.35
C LYS A 236 13.27 3.08 21.40
N LYS A 237 12.19 3.04 20.61
CA LYS A 237 11.17 4.09 20.58
C LYS A 237 10.25 3.97 21.80
N ARG A 238 10.20 5.03 22.63
CA ARG A 238 9.38 5.02 23.86
C ARG A 238 7.90 4.91 23.57
N HIS A 239 7.41 5.56 22.53
CA HIS A 239 6.00 5.65 22.21
C HIS A 239 5.77 5.63 20.71
N LYS A 240 4.56 5.19 20.35
CA LYS A 240 3.95 5.29 19.01
C LYS A 240 2.51 5.78 19.14
N LEU A 241 1.88 6.17 18.03
CA LEU A 241 0.46 6.50 18.01
C LEU A 241 -0.31 5.39 17.28
N ILE A 242 -1.45 5.08 17.86
CA ILE A 242 -2.47 4.22 17.27
C ILE A 242 -3.82 4.89 17.44
N GLY A 243 -4.81 4.51 16.67
CA GLY A 243 -6.15 5.06 16.87
C GLY A 243 -7.18 4.53 15.91
N SER A 244 -8.37 5.10 16.04
CA SER A 244 -9.52 4.76 15.21
C SER A 244 -10.30 6.00 14.82
N LYS A 245 -11.06 5.91 13.73
CA LYS A 245 -11.97 6.98 13.32
C LYS A 245 -13.09 7.11 14.33
N SER A 246 -13.29 8.33 14.85
CA SER A 246 -14.35 8.63 15.82
C SER A 246 -15.75 8.47 15.22
N PHE A 247 -16.69 8.01 16.01
CA PHE A 247 -18.11 8.02 15.66
C PHE A 247 -18.61 9.47 15.62
N GLY A 248 -18.97 10.00 14.43
CA GLY A 248 -19.57 11.33 14.38
C GLY A 248 -19.53 12.07 13.05
N ALA A 249 -18.60 11.78 12.18
CA ALA A 249 -18.57 12.39 10.85
C ALA A 249 -19.08 11.39 9.81
N SER A 250 -20.40 11.24 9.70
CA SER A 250 -21.00 10.38 8.69
C SER A 250 -21.00 11.09 7.33
N HIS A 251 -19.97 10.86 6.52
CA HIS A 251 -20.22 10.83 5.09
C HIS A 251 -20.89 9.50 4.79
N ALA A 252 -21.93 9.54 3.95
CA ALA A 252 -22.77 8.38 3.63
C ALA A 252 -21.92 7.14 3.35
N SER A 253 -22.18 6.07 4.10
CA SER A 253 -21.58 4.76 3.87
C SER A 253 -21.95 4.32 2.45
N THR A 254 -21.06 4.52 1.50
CA THR A 254 -21.18 3.85 0.21
C THR A 254 -21.05 2.36 0.47
N LYS A 255 -22.10 1.61 0.19
CA LYS A 255 -22.06 0.14 0.26
C LYS A 255 -20.87 -0.31 -0.59
N ARG A 256 -19.94 -1.07 0.00
CA ARG A 256 -18.87 -1.71 -0.77
C ARG A 256 -19.50 -2.44 -1.94
N ASN A 257 -19.03 -2.16 -3.13
CA ASN A 257 -19.53 -2.81 -4.32
C ASN A 257 -19.37 -4.33 -4.17
N LYS A 258 -20.46 -5.05 -4.30
CA LYS A 258 -20.40 -6.51 -4.48
C LYS A 258 -19.51 -6.78 -5.69
N LYS A 259 -18.71 -7.85 -5.62
CA LYS A 259 -17.90 -8.32 -6.74
C LYS A 259 -18.77 -8.36 -8.00
N LYS A 260 -18.38 -7.61 -9.03
CA LYS A 260 -19.14 -7.57 -10.28
C LYS A 260 -18.85 -8.83 -11.08
N LYS A 261 -19.88 -9.45 -11.60
CA LYS A 261 -19.75 -10.48 -12.63
C LYS A 261 -19.91 -9.80 -13.98
N ILE A 262 -18.98 -10.03 -14.88
CA ILE A 262 -18.94 -9.46 -16.22
C ILE A 262 -18.94 -10.62 -17.21
N GLY A 263 -19.98 -10.69 -18.04
CA GLY A 263 -20.01 -11.57 -19.20
C GLY A 263 -19.42 -10.84 -20.41
N ILE A 264 -18.50 -11.47 -21.12
CA ILE A 264 -17.88 -10.95 -22.33
C ILE A 264 -18.21 -11.90 -23.48
N ILE A 265 -18.78 -11.38 -24.56
CA ILE A 265 -19.09 -12.14 -25.77
C ILE A 265 -17.94 -11.98 -26.76
N GLY A 266 -17.38 -13.12 -27.19
CA GLY A 266 -16.21 -13.23 -28.06
C GLY A 266 -14.92 -13.46 -27.30
N THR A 267 -13.92 -14.02 -27.99
CA THR A 267 -12.57 -14.33 -27.45
C THR A 267 -11.44 -13.66 -28.24
N GLY A 268 -11.78 -12.71 -29.12
CA GLY A 268 -10.79 -11.93 -29.86
C GLY A 268 -9.95 -11.02 -28.96
N ILE A 269 -8.93 -10.37 -29.51
CA ILE A 269 -7.97 -9.51 -28.81
C ILE A 269 -8.67 -8.44 -27.96
N ALA A 270 -9.71 -7.80 -28.47
CA ALA A 270 -10.46 -6.78 -27.73
C ALA A 270 -11.16 -7.38 -26.50
N ALA A 271 -11.82 -8.53 -26.66
CA ALA A 271 -12.50 -9.24 -25.58
C ALA A 271 -11.50 -9.70 -24.50
N CYS A 272 -10.35 -10.26 -24.90
CA CYS A 272 -9.27 -10.64 -23.98
C CYS A 272 -8.71 -9.44 -23.23
N SER A 273 -8.54 -8.29 -23.88
CA SER A 273 -8.07 -7.05 -23.25
C SER A 273 -9.06 -6.55 -22.20
N VAL A 274 -10.36 -6.57 -22.51
CA VAL A 274 -11.42 -6.20 -21.56
C VAL A 274 -11.50 -7.19 -20.41
N ALA A 275 -11.40 -8.50 -20.68
CA ALA A 275 -11.35 -9.54 -19.65
C ALA A 275 -10.18 -9.33 -18.70
N TYR A 276 -9.00 -9.11 -19.23
CA TYR A 276 -7.80 -8.82 -18.45
C TYR A 276 -8.00 -7.59 -17.56
N ALA A 277 -8.45 -6.48 -18.13
CA ALA A 277 -8.70 -5.25 -17.37
C ALA A 277 -9.78 -5.45 -16.29
N ALA A 278 -10.85 -6.19 -16.58
CA ALA A 278 -11.91 -6.49 -15.63
C ALA A 278 -11.42 -7.36 -14.45
N VAL A 279 -10.59 -8.38 -14.71
CA VAL A 279 -9.97 -9.21 -13.67
C VAL A 279 -9.01 -8.39 -12.81
N GLN A 280 -8.18 -7.54 -13.43
CA GLN A 280 -7.30 -6.62 -12.70
C GLN A 280 -8.08 -5.68 -11.79
N ASN A 281 -9.30 -5.31 -12.19
CA ASN A 281 -10.22 -4.53 -11.36
C ASN A 281 -11.08 -5.37 -10.39
N GLY A 282 -10.83 -6.69 -10.29
CA GLY A 282 -11.45 -7.59 -9.32
C GLY A 282 -12.85 -8.04 -9.65
N SER A 283 -13.23 -7.93 -10.90
CA SER A 283 -14.48 -8.53 -11.37
C SER A 283 -14.30 -10.01 -11.66
N ASP A 284 -15.36 -10.80 -11.45
CA ASP A 284 -15.43 -12.14 -12.00
C ASP A 284 -15.79 -12.01 -13.48
N VAL A 285 -15.01 -12.65 -14.34
CA VAL A 285 -15.20 -12.58 -15.78
C VAL A 285 -15.57 -13.96 -16.30
N GLU A 286 -16.61 -13.99 -17.12
CA GLU A 286 -17.02 -15.17 -17.88
C GLU A 286 -17.02 -14.80 -19.35
N MET A 287 -16.29 -15.56 -20.18
CA MET A 287 -16.20 -15.32 -21.62
C MET A 287 -17.02 -16.36 -22.38
N PHE A 288 -17.76 -15.90 -23.36
CA PHE A 288 -18.63 -16.73 -24.21
C PHE A 288 -18.15 -16.62 -25.66
N GLU A 289 -17.93 -17.76 -26.30
CA GLU A 289 -17.53 -17.84 -27.70
C GLU A 289 -18.49 -18.77 -28.44
N SER A 290 -18.84 -18.42 -29.67
CA SER A 290 -19.71 -19.24 -30.53
C SER A 290 -18.95 -20.32 -31.29
N ALA A 291 -17.63 -20.19 -31.46
CA ALA A 291 -16.79 -21.19 -32.10
C ALA A 291 -16.45 -22.33 -31.16
N GLU A 292 -16.43 -23.55 -31.69
CA GLU A 292 -16.10 -24.78 -30.92
C GLU A 292 -14.60 -24.87 -30.57
N SER A 293 -13.74 -24.07 -31.22
CA SER A 293 -12.30 -23.96 -30.92
C SER A 293 -11.81 -22.53 -31.09
N ILE A 294 -10.82 -22.14 -30.31
CA ILE A 294 -10.09 -20.88 -30.40
C ILE A 294 -8.87 -21.07 -31.31
#